data_77b5a3f1f68f526b8b865be5094effcb
#
_entry.id   77b5a3f1f68f526b8b865be5094effcb
#
_cell.length_a   1.000
_cell.length_b   1.000
_cell.length_c   1.000
_cell.angle_alpha   90.00
_cell.angle_beta   90.00
_cell.angle_gamma   90.00
#
_symmetry.space_group_name_H-M   'P 1'
#
loop_
_entity.id
_entity.type
_entity.pdbx_description
1 polymer ?
#
loop_
_entity_poly.entity_id
_entity_poly.type
_entity_poly.pdbx_seq_one_letter_code
_entity_poly.pdbx_strand_id
1 'polypeptide(L)'
;MEEIDRLIRRHQNWSRLSAAFFYSICVAVALNMFWEPGGVFASGITGAAQLLATIVRKWFNFNIALPFFSLATTDLFSTGTLLFFLNVPLFVLAWKAIGHRFTLFTFLAVIFSTIMIRVLGVLTPLTKDPIVCGIFGAVVNGLG
;
A
#
# COMPACT_ATOMS: atom_id res chain seq x y z
N MET A 1 -27.60 15.24 25.18
CA MET A 1 -26.22 15.57 24.83
C MET A 1 -25.39 14.34 24.42
N GLU A 2 -25.46 13.25 25.16
CA GLU A 2 -24.71 12.01 24.82
C GLU A 2 -25.09 11.35 23.49
N GLU A 3 -26.32 11.43 23.04
CA GLU A 3 -26.73 10.87 21.73
C GLU A 3 -26.15 11.64 20.55
N ILE A 4 -26.12 12.96 20.67
CA ILE A 4 -25.56 13.84 19.63
C ILE A 4 -24.06 13.59 19.50
N ASP A 5 -23.34 13.44 20.61
CA ASP A 5 -21.91 13.11 20.62
C ASP A 5 -21.63 11.73 20.02
N ARG A 6 -22.51 10.74 20.23
CA ARG A 6 -22.38 9.42 19.60
C ARG A 6 -22.62 9.49 18.09
N LEU A 7 -23.58 10.26 17.65
CA LEU A 7 -23.86 10.46 16.22
C LEU A 7 -22.71 11.19 15.51
N ILE A 8 -22.17 12.25 16.12
CA ILE A 8 -21.02 12.99 15.59
C ILE A 8 -19.80 12.08 15.49
N ARG A 9 -19.48 11.30 16.52
CA ARG A 9 -18.36 10.34 16.51
C ARG A 9 -18.55 9.24 15.48
N ARG A 10 -19.76 8.76 15.30
CA ARG A 10 -20.10 7.74 14.29
C ARG A 10 -19.89 8.30 12.88
N HIS A 11 -20.34 9.52 12.63
CA HIS A 11 -20.18 10.18 11.33
C HIS A 11 -18.71 10.46 11.01
N GLN A 12 -17.93 10.91 11.97
CA GLN A 12 -16.49 11.12 11.83
C GLN A 12 -15.73 9.80 11.53
N ASN A 13 -16.12 8.70 12.16
CA ASN A 13 -15.48 7.40 11.92
C ASN A 13 -15.80 6.88 10.51
N TRP A 14 -17.01 7.04 10.02
CA TRP A 14 -17.38 6.67 8.65
C TRP A 14 -16.65 7.52 7.60
N SER A 15 -16.54 8.82 7.83
CA SER A 15 -15.78 9.72 6.96
C SER A 15 -14.30 9.34 6.89
N ARG A 16 -13.68 9.01 8.03
CA ARG A 16 -12.29 8.55 8.08
C ARG A 16 -12.09 7.21 7.39
N LEU A 17 -13.03 6.29 7.52
CA LEU A 17 -12.96 4.98 6.88
C LEU A 17 -13.11 5.09 5.36
N SER A 18 -14.04 5.92 4.88
CA SER A 18 -14.21 6.16 3.44
C SER A 18 -12.99 6.85 2.83
N ALA A 19 -12.39 7.81 3.54
CA ALA A 19 -11.15 8.45 3.12
C ALA A 19 -9.98 7.45 3.05
N ALA A 20 -9.84 6.58 4.06
CA ALA A 20 -8.82 5.54 4.05
C ALA A 20 -8.99 4.54 2.90
N PHE A 21 -10.23 4.20 2.57
CA PHE A 21 -10.54 3.31 1.44
C PHE A 21 -10.22 4.00 0.10
N PHE A 22 -10.63 5.25 -0.08
CA PHE A 22 -10.32 6.03 -1.28
C PHE A 22 -8.81 6.21 -1.47
N TYR A 23 -8.10 6.60 -0.42
CA TYR A 23 -6.65 6.67 -0.41
C TYR A 23 -6.00 5.34 -0.84
N SER A 24 -6.50 4.23 -0.33
CA SER A 24 -5.98 2.89 -0.65
C SER A 24 -6.11 2.54 -2.13
N ILE A 25 -7.21 2.95 -2.77
CA ILE A 25 -7.40 2.79 -4.22
C ILE A 25 -6.40 3.67 -4.98
N CYS A 26 -6.26 4.93 -4.61
CA CYS A 26 -5.33 5.85 -5.26
C CYS A 26 -3.88 5.35 -5.17
N VAL A 27 -3.44 4.90 -3.99
CA VAL A 27 -2.11 4.30 -3.80
C VAL A 27 -1.92 3.06 -4.67
N ALA A 28 -2.90 2.18 -4.71
CA ALA A 28 -2.82 0.94 -5.50
C ALA A 28 -2.76 1.22 -7.01
N VAL A 29 -3.54 2.18 -7.49
CA VAL A 29 -3.49 2.63 -8.89
C VAL A 29 -2.14 3.25 -9.21
N ALA A 30 -1.66 4.17 -8.37
CA ALA A 30 -0.36 4.81 -8.55
C ALA A 30 0.79 3.80 -8.61
N LEU A 31 0.78 2.81 -7.72
CA LEU A 31 1.80 1.76 -7.68
C LEU A 31 1.74 0.85 -8.90
N ASN A 32 0.60 0.22 -9.15
CA ASN A 32 0.51 -0.86 -10.14
C ASN A 32 0.47 -0.35 -11.58
N MET A 33 -0.17 0.81 -11.83
CA MET A 33 -0.35 1.32 -13.19
C MET A 33 0.75 2.26 -13.64
N PHE A 34 1.44 2.91 -12.70
CA PHE A 34 2.44 3.93 -13.02
C PHE A 34 3.82 3.60 -12.46
N TRP A 35 3.99 3.50 -11.14
CA TRP A 35 5.31 3.44 -10.55
C TRP A 35 6.06 2.12 -10.79
N GLU A 36 5.43 0.97 -10.59
CA GLU A 36 6.06 -0.33 -10.87
C GLU A 36 6.45 -0.49 -12.36
N PRO A 37 5.54 -0.22 -13.33
CA PRO A 37 5.89 -0.35 -14.75
C PRO A 37 6.90 0.66 -15.25
N GLY A 38 6.90 1.87 -14.68
CA GLY A 38 7.85 2.93 -15.02
C GLY A 38 9.22 2.77 -14.37
N GLY A 39 9.40 1.79 -13.48
CA GLY A 39 10.61 1.64 -12.67
C GLY A 39 10.84 2.79 -11.69
N VAL A 40 9.78 3.54 -11.37
CA VAL A 40 9.81 4.68 -10.44
C VAL A 40 9.47 4.20 -9.05
N PHE A 41 10.31 4.53 -8.08
CA PHE A 41 10.08 4.19 -6.67
C PHE A 41 9.36 5.32 -5.95
N ALA A 42 8.33 4.98 -5.18
CA ALA A 42 7.68 5.91 -4.27
C ALA A 42 8.65 6.39 -3.18
N SER A 43 8.32 7.48 -2.52
CA SER A 43 9.08 7.94 -1.35
C SER A 43 8.66 7.19 -0.07
N GLY A 44 9.50 7.26 0.95
CA GLY A 44 9.21 6.72 2.28
C GLY A 44 9.14 5.19 2.32
N ILE A 45 8.28 4.66 3.19
CA ILE A 45 8.15 3.22 3.45
C ILE A 45 7.60 2.48 2.23
N THR A 46 6.72 3.09 1.47
CA THR A 46 6.19 2.52 0.23
C THR A 46 7.32 2.28 -0.78
N GLY A 47 8.23 3.24 -0.95
CA GLY A 47 9.41 3.07 -1.79
C GLY A 47 10.39 2.03 -1.26
N ALA A 48 10.59 1.96 0.05
CA ALA A 48 11.39 0.92 0.66
C ALA A 48 10.79 -0.48 0.44
N ALA A 49 9.47 -0.62 0.53
CA ALA A 49 8.77 -1.87 0.24
C ALA A 49 8.92 -2.28 -1.24
N GLN A 50 8.79 -1.33 -2.18
CA GLN A 50 9.04 -1.57 -3.61
C GLN A 50 10.48 -2.01 -3.89
N LEU A 51 11.46 -1.34 -3.30
CA LEU A 51 12.89 -1.68 -3.42
C LEU A 51 13.16 -3.09 -2.92
N LEU A 52 12.69 -3.42 -1.72
CA LEU A 52 12.83 -4.75 -1.15
C LEU A 52 12.14 -5.80 -2.02
N ALA A 53 10.91 -5.56 -2.49
CA ALA A 53 10.21 -6.47 -3.39
C ALA A 53 11.02 -6.73 -4.66
N THR A 54 11.59 -5.69 -5.25
CA THR A 54 12.39 -5.78 -6.48
C THR A 54 13.67 -6.57 -6.25
N ILE A 55 14.39 -6.29 -5.16
CA ILE A 55 15.64 -7.00 -4.79
C ILE A 55 15.34 -8.48 -4.53
N VAL A 56 14.32 -8.77 -3.74
CA VAL A 56 13.94 -10.14 -3.41
C VAL A 56 13.50 -10.91 -4.65
N ARG A 57 12.65 -10.33 -5.50
CA ARG A 57 12.28 -10.95 -6.79
C ARG A 57 13.50 -11.24 -7.67
N LYS A 58 14.46 -10.31 -7.75
CA LYS A 58 15.69 -10.48 -8.54
C LYS A 58 16.60 -11.56 -7.96
N TRP A 59 16.70 -11.66 -6.63
CA TRP A 59 17.53 -12.66 -5.96
C TRP A 59 16.92 -14.07 -5.99
N PHE A 60 15.62 -14.18 -5.75
CA PHE A 60 14.93 -15.47 -5.73
C PHE A 60 14.69 -16.06 -7.12
N ASN A 61 14.53 -15.25 -8.17
CA ASN A 61 14.50 -15.75 -9.56
C ASN A 61 15.82 -16.43 -9.99
N PHE A 62 16.91 -16.23 -9.26
CA PHE A 62 18.21 -16.83 -9.58
C PHE A 62 18.46 -18.20 -8.92
N ASN A 63 17.73 -18.58 -7.87
CA ASN A 63 18.15 -19.71 -7.03
C ASN A 63 17.13 -20.82 -6.73
N ILE A 64 15.85 -20.72 -7.03
CA ILE A 64 14.91 -21.77 -6.63
C ILE A 64 13.84 -22.00 -7.70
N ALA A 65 14.18 -22.86 -8.66
CA ALA A 65 13.20 -23.50 -9.56
C ALA A 65 12.54 -24.70 -8.85
N LEU A 66 11.74 -24.45 -7.83
CA LEU A 66 10.85 -25.46 -7.25
C LEU A 66 9.41 -25.13 -7.66
N PRO A 67 8.76 -25.95 -8.51
CA PRO A 67 7.49 -25.62 -9.16
C PRO A 67 6.30 -25.49 -8.20
N PHE A 68 6.42 -25.98 -6.98
CA PHE A 68 5.35 -25.91 -5.97
C PHE A 68 5.46 -24.69 -5.03
N PHE A 69 6.65 -24.10 -4.89
CA PHE A 69 6.91 -23.00 -3.98
C PHE A 69 6.84 -21.60 -4.66
N SER A 70 6.83 -21.57 -5.98
CA SER A 70 6.89 -20.32 -6.76
C SER A 70 5.64 -19.45 -6.64
N LEU A 71 4.46 -20.05 -6.51
CA LEU A 71 3.18 -19.31 -6.37
C LEU A 71 3.04 -18.67 -4.99
N ALA A 72 3.51 -19.32 -3.93
CA ALA A 72 3.43 -18.80 -2.57
C ALA A 72 4.49 -17.73 -2.29
N THR A 73 5.69 -17.87 -2.88
CA THR A 73 6.80 -16.91 -2.64
C THR A 73 6.60 -15.59 -3.40
N THR A 74 6.10 -15.62 -4.64
CA THR A 74 5.79 -14.39 -5.39
C THR A 74 4.70 -13.56 -4.70
N ASP A 75 3.73 -14.23 -4.08
CA ASP A 75 2.66 -13.56 -3.34
C ASP A 75 3.10 -13.01 -1.99
N LEU A 76 3.96 -13.72 -1.26
CA LEU A 76 4.52 -13.28 0.02
C LEU A 76 5.47 -12.09 -0.12
N PHE A 77 6.18 -11.97 -1.23
CA PHE A 77 7.11 -10.88 -1.53
C PHE A 77 6.52 -9.82 -2.48
N SER A 78 5.20 -9.76 -2.56
CA SER A 78 4.51 -8.65 -3.23
C SER A 78 4.80 -7.33 -2.51
N THR A 79 4.87 -6.23 -3.27
CA THR A 79 5.03 -4.87 -2.72
C THR A 79 4.03 -4.57 -1.61
N GLY A 80 2.76 -5.00 -1.78
CA GLY A 80 1.73 -4.83 -0.75
C GLY A 80 2.02 -5.60 0.54
N THR A 81 2.50 -6.83 0.45
CA THR A 81 2.84 -7.64 1.63
C THR A 81 4.03 -7.05 2.38
N LEU A 82 5.07 -6.65 1.66
CA LEU A 82 6.24 -5.99 2.25
C LEU A 82 5.88 -4.64 2.85
N LEU A 83 5.00 -3.88 2.21
CA LEU A 83 4.45 -2.64 2.77
C LEU A 83 3.78 -2.89 4.12
N PHE A 84 2.96 -3.94 4.22
CA PHE A 84 2.32 -4.31 5.48
C PHE A 84 3.36 -4.62 6.57
N PHE A 85 4.33 -5.50 6.29
CA PHE A 85 5.35 -5.89 7.25
C PHE A 85 6.25 -4.73 7.69
N LEU A 86 6.65 -3.86 6.76
CA LEU A 86 7.45 -2.68 7.11
C LEU A 86 6.70 -1.68 7.97
N ASN A 87 5.36 -1.64 7.87
CA ASN A 87 4.54 -0.79 8.72
C ASN A 87 4.32 -1.35 10.14
N VAL A 88 4.55 -2.65 10.39
CA VAL A 88 4.34 -3.25 11.73
C VAL A 88 5.14 -2.53 12.83
N PRO A 89 6.46 -2.29 12.70
CA PRO A 89 7.20 -1.57 13.72
C PRO A 89 6.70 -0.13 13.93
N LEU A 90 6.21 0.52 12.87
CA LEU A 90 5.59 1.84 12.99
C LEU A 90 4.26 1.82 13.73
N PHE A 91 3.47 0.78 13.55
CA PHE A 91 2.22 0.61 14.31
C PHE A 91 2.49 0.45 15.81
N VAL A 92 3.54 -0.29 16.17
CA VAL A 92 3.95 -0.43 17.58
C VAL A 92 4.38 0.93 18.17
N LEU A 93 5.15 1.71 17.40
CA LEU A 93 5.55 3.06 17.78
C LEU A 93 4.35 4.01 17.88
N ALA A 94 3.49 4.03 16.88
CA ALA A 94 2.30 4.88 16.83
C ALA A 94 1.31 4.56 17.96
N TRP A 95 1.19 3.28 18.33
CA TRP A 95 0.34 2.85 19.44
C TRP A 95 0.76 3.48 20.77
N LYS A 96 2.07 3.57 21.00
CA LYS A 96 2.63 4.15 22.23
C LYS A 96 2.70 5.68 22.18
N ALA A 97 3.02 6.28 21.02
CA ALA A 97 3.32 7.69 20.89
C ALA A 97 2.09 8.55 20.58
N ILE A 98 1.13 8.05 19.78
CA ILE A 98 0.03 8.86 19.25
C ILE A 98 -1.32 8.41 19.84
N GLY A 99 -1.54 7.10 19.95
CA GLY A 99 -2.73 6.55 20.57
C GLY A 99 -3.50 5.54 19.70
N HIS A 100 -4.33 4.76 20.38
CA HIS A 100 -5.02 3.59 19.82
C HIS A 100 -5.93 3.88 18.64
N ARG A 101 -6.68 4.99 18.67
CA ARG A 101 -7.65 5.33 17.62
C ARG A 101 -6.97 5.66 16.31
N PHE A 102 -5.91 6.47 16.36
CA PHE A 102 -5.14 6.82 15.17
C PHE A 102 -4.48 5.58 14.56
N THR A 103 -3.84 4.77 15.38
CA THR A 103 -3.17 3.55 14.95
C THR A 103 -4.12 2.56 14.29
N LEU A 104 -5.36 2.41 14.82
CA LEU A 104 -6.37 1.54 14.21
C LEU A 104 -6.78 2.00 12.80
N PHE A 105 -7.03 3.29 12.60
CA PHE A 105 -7.40 3.81 11.27
C PHE A 105 -6.25 3.68 10.27
N THR A 106 -5.03 3.95 10.72
CA THR A 106 -3.83 3.77 9.89
C THR A 106 -3.60 2.30 9.54
N PHE A 107 -3.80 1.40 10.49
CA PHE A 107 -3.73 -0.05 10.27
C PHE A 107 -4.75 -0.53 9.24
N LEU A 108 -6.00 -0.07 9.33
CA LEU A 108 -7.04 -0.36 8.34
C LEU A 108 -6.68 0.19 6.96
N ALA A 109 -6.16 1.41 6.88
CA ALA A 109 -5.72 1.99 5.62
C ALA A 109 -4.61 1.17 4.97
N VAL A 110 -3.63 0.69 5.73
CA VAL A 110 -2.55 -0.16 5.22
C VAL A 110 -3.07 -1.53 4.78
N ILE A 111 -4.01 -2.14 5.50
CA ILE A 111 -4.66 -3.39 5.07
C ILE A 111 -5.40 -3.18 3.75
N PHE A 112 -6.22 -2.13 3.65
CA PHE A 112 -6.93 -1.81 2.42
C PHE A 112 -5.98 -1.56 1.25
N SER A 113 -4.88 -0.81 1.47
CA SER A 113 -3.85 -0.58 0.46
C SER A 113 -3.20 -1.89 0.01
N THR A 114 -2.86 -2.78 0.95
CA THR A 114 -2.26 -4.08 0.65
C THR A 114 -3.20 -4.93 -0.22
N ILE A 115 -4.49 -4.98 0.13
CA ILE A 115 -5.49 -5.72 -0.63
C ILE A 115 -5.68 -5.10 -2.02
N MET A 116 -5.81 -3.77 -2.10
CA MET A 116 -6.03 -3.07 -3.37
C MET A 116 -4.82 -3.18 -4.29
N ILE A 117 -3.60 -3.13 -3.79
CA ILE A 117 -2.39 -3.35 -4.58
C ILE A 117 -2.41 -4.75 -5.22
N ARG A 118 -2.85 -5.77 -4.51
CA ARG A 118 -2.98 -7.13 -5.04
C ARG A 118 -4.09 -7.25 -6.10
N VAL A 119 -5.26 -6.71 -5.81
CA VAL A 119 -6.42 -6.77 -6.71
C VAL A 119 -6.15 -6.02 -8.00
N LEU A 120 -5.58 -4.82 -7.92
CA LEU A 120 -5.27 -3.97 -9.06
C LEU A 120 -3.97 -4.38 -9.78
N GLY A 121 -3.14 -5.22 -9.19
CA GLY A 121 -1.91 -5.74 -9.81
C GLY A 121 -2.15 -6.59 -11.06
N VAL A 122 -3.40 -6.98 -11.33
CA VAL A 122 -3.81 -7.69 -12.55
C VAL A 122 -4.04 -6.73 -13.74
N LEU A 123 -4.15 -5.42 -13.48
CA LEU A 123 -4.39 -4.43 -14.53
C LEU A 123 -3.13 -4.19 -15.37
N THR A 124 -3.35 -4.01 -16.66
CA THR A 124 -2.27 -3.69 -17.59
C THR A 124 -1.73 -2.28 -17.35
N PRO A 125 -0.41 -2.09 -17.37
CA PRO A 125 0.18 -0.77 -17.21
C PRO A 125 -0.22 0.17 -18.35
N LEU A 126 -0.55 1.42 -18.01
CA LEU A 126 -0.97 2.43 -18.98
C LEU A 126 0.21 2.95 -19.82
N THR A 127 1.39 3.02 -19.24
CA THR A 127 2.61 3.51 -19.91
C THR A 127 3.85 2.90 -19.24
N LYS A 128 4.97 2.94 -19.95
CA LYS A 128 6.28 2.51 -19.44
C LYS A 128 7.29 3.66 -19.40
N ASP A 129 6.88 4.86 -19.77
CA ASP A 129 7.75 6.03 -19.72
C ASP A 129 7.94 6.47 -18.26
N PRO A 130 9.18 6.48 -17.71
CA PRO A 130 9.43 6.80 -16.31
C PRO A 130 8.97 8.20 -15.90
N ILE A 131 9.08 9.19 -16.80
CA ILE A 131 8.70 10.58 -16.51
C ILE A 131 7.19 10.69 -16.41
N VAL A 132 6.47 10.14 -17.37
CA VAL A 132 5.01 10.12 -17.38
C VAL A 132 4.50 9.34 -16.17
N CYS A 133 5.06 8.18 -15.89
CA CYS A 133 4.73 7.36 -14.72
C CYS A 133 4.97 8.10 -13.40
N GLY A 134 6.08 8.82 -13.29
CA GLY A 134 6.40 9.61 -12.09
C GLY A 134 5.37 10.70 -11.83
N ILE A 135 5.04 11.49 -12.85
CA ILE A 135 4.10 12.62 -12.74
C ILE A 135 2.68 12.13 -12.46
N PHE A 136 2.15 11.23 -13.29
CA PHE A 136 0.78 10.74 -13.13
C PHE A 136 0.60 9.95 -11.83
N GLY A 137 1.57 9.10 -11.48
CA GLY A 137 1.56 8.39 -10.21
C GLY A 137 1.56 9.33 -9.00
N ALA A 138 2.34 10.42 -9.05
CA ALA A 138 2.36 11.42 -7.99
C ALA A 138 1.03 12.18 -7.89
N VAL A 139 0.42 12.56 -9.00
CA VAL A 139 -0.90 13.22 -9.04
C VAL A 139 -1.98 12.30 -8.46
N VAL A 140 -2.05 11.05 -8.91
CA VAL A 140 -3.05 10.09 -8.42
C VAL A 140 -2.87 9.82 -6.93
N ASN A 141 -1.64 9.64 -6.48
CA ASN A 141 -1.35 9.45 -5.07
C ASN A 141 -1.63 10.69 -4.21
N GLY A 142 -1.47 11.88 -4.78
CA GLY A 142 -1.74 13.15 -4.10
C GLY A 142 -3.23 13.49 -3.99
N LEU A 143 -4.08 12.86 -4.82
CA LEU A 143 -5.54 13.00 -4.73
C LEU A 143 -6.17 12.13 -3.63
N GLY A 144 -5.48 11.09 -3.17
CA GLY A 144 -5.92 10.22 -2.08
C GLY A 144 -5.43 10.72 -0.74
#